data_2e1af10ebe1b62ceb4cdce2e49171741
#
_entry.id   2e1af10ebe1b62ceb4cdce2e49171741
#
_cell.length_a   1.000
_cell.length_b   1.000
_cell.length_c   1.000
_cell.angle_alpha   90.00
_cell.angle_beta   90.00
_cell.angle_gamma   90.00
#
_symmetry.space_group_name_H-M   'P 1'
#
loop_
_entity.id
_entity.type
_entity.pdbx_description
1 polymer ?
#
loop_
_entity_poly.entity_id
_entity_poly.type
_entity_poly.pdbx_seq_one_letter_code
_entity_poly.pdbx_strand_id
1 'polypeptide(L)'
;WFFLFLPVFLFSCESENERYGDGFDFDDAMSNLNNFVKNWNLNQLKEANEELASAELGSLAGKDAVKKVARFERRIALGDYFSFKTPADLPYSLQWKNGLDEPEDSDPAAKKGGVFRYFVSSFPPTLRPFGPASNSGMRGELYDDVQLGLVALNRLNSSVVPATAKEWAHGPNKRTWYFRLHEDAAYSDDVEIKARDFALSACLRMSDYGDSPFYKQYLREEIAQITIYDEHTLSVSFPEAKSELGMYNTIGEFAPSPPHFYKEFGVGYEERYNWKHQPNTGPYYVREGDIDKGVSITLTRNKNWWGNDKKFYRYRYNPDKIVWRVIRDVTKGFELFRAGQLDIAMVSSPKAWYEKTEIDKVYDLSLIHI
;
A
#
# COMPACT_ATOMS: atom_id res chain seq x y z
N TRP A 1 -60.26 -20.50 30.84
CA TRP A 1 -59.79 -19.42 29.98
C TRP A 1 -58.53 -18.81 30.60
N PHE A 2 -57.34 -19.34 30.21
CA PHE A 2 -56.01 -18.77 30.55
C PHE A 2 -55.45 -18.16 29.27
N PHE A 3 -55.36 -16.87 29.26
CA PHE A 3 -54.59 -16.14 28.23
C PHE A 3 -53.11 -16.12 28.64
N LEU A 4 -52.27 -16.84 27.90
CA LEU A 4 -50.80 -16.72 27.94
C LEU A 4 -50.39 -15.47 27.17
N PHE A 5 -49.93 -14.45 27.88
CA PHE A 5 -49.18 -13.33 27.28
C PHE A 5 -47.75 -13.81 27.02
N LEU A 6 -47.39 -14.02 25.75
CA LEU A 6 -46.01 -14.07 25.33
C LEU A 6 -45.48 -12.62 25.25
N PRO A 7 -44.37 -12.29 25.91
CA PRO A 7 -43.70 -11.02 25.66
C PRO A 7 -43.05 -11.06 24.25
N VAL A 8 -43.55 -10.21 23.36
CA VAL A 8 -42.89 -9.90 22.10
C VAL A 8 -41.65 -9.10 22.48
N PHE A 9 -40.49 -9.73 22.45
CA PHE A 9 -39.23 -9.03 22.45
C PHE A 9 -39.11 -8.31 21.09
N LEU A 10 -39.46 -7.03 21.08
CA LEU A 10 -39.04 -6.10 20.05
C LEU A 10 -37.51 -5.97 20.18
N PHE A 11 -36.79 -6.76 19.40
CA PHE A 11 -35.40 -6.39 19.07
C PHE A 11 -35.49 -5.05 18.35
N SER A 12 -35.17 -3.96 19.04
CA SER A 12 -34.85 -2.69 18.46
C SER A 12 -33.64 -2.95 17.57
N CYS A 13 -33.84 -2.93 16.28
CA CYS A 13 -32.73 -2.76 15.33
C CYS A 13 -32.20 -1.37 15.59
N GLU A 14 -31.18 -1.24 16.45
CA GLU A 14 -30.34 -0.04 16.46
C GLU A 14 -29.85 0.16 15.04
N SER A 15 -30.09 1.35 14.48
CA SER A 15 -29.58 1.68 13.15
C SER A 15 -28.05 1.51 13.16
N GLU A 16 -27.48 0.98 12.08
CA GLU A 16 -26.01 0.81 11.98
C GLU A 16 -25.26 2.12 12.30
N ASN A 17 -25.87 3.26 12.03
CA ASN A 17 -25.32 4.60 12.33
C ASN A 17 -25.23 4.89 13.85
N GLU A 18 -26.17 4.41 14.68
CA GLU A 18 -26.08 4.59 16.15
C GLU A 18 -24.98 3.73 16.77
N ARG A 19 -24.60 2.63 16.12
CA ARG A 19 -23.58 1.72 16.62
C ARG A 19 -22.15 2.19 16.36
N TYR A 20 -21.91 3.02 15.33
CA TYR A 20 -20.56 3.34 14.84
C TYR A 20 -20.20 4.83 14.85
N GLY A 21 -21.08 5.69 15.31
CA GLY A 21 -20.85 7.15 15.38
C GLY A 21 -20.88 7.85 14.02
N ASP A 22 -20.70 9.17 14.05
CA ASP A 22 -20.63 10.01 12.86
C ASP A 22 -19.38 9.68 12.02
N GLY A 23 -19.47 9.81 10.69
CA GLY A 23 -18.44 9.44 9.75
C GLY A 23 -17.07 10.10 10.05
N PHE A 24 -16.01 9.52 9.53
CA PHE A 24 -14.64 10.00 9.70
C PHE A 24 -14.43 11.35 9.00
N ASP A 25 -14.17 12.40 9.78
CA ASP A 25 -13.77 13.71 9.26
C ASP A 25 -12.26 13.70 8.96
N PHE A 26 -11.96 13.73 7.67
CA PHE A 26 -10.58 13.64 7.19
C PHE A 26 -9.79 14.92 7.47
N ASP A 27 -10.41 16.08 7.41
CA ASP A 27 -9.75 17.36 7.65
C ASP A 27 -9.41 17.51 9.14
N ASP A 28 -10.33 17.16 10.01
CA ASP A 28 -10.08 17.10 11.46
C ASP A 28 -8.99 16.10 11.80
N ALA A 29 -8.99 14.92 11.21
CA ALA A 29 -7.97 13.90 11.45
C ALA A 29 -6.57 14.36 10.99
N MET A 30 -6.44 15.03 9.84
CA MET A 30 -5.18 15.65 9.40
C MET A 30 -4.72 16.76 10.35
N SER A 31 -5.64 17.61 10.80
CA SER A 31 -5.33 18.69 11.76
C SER A 31 -4.82 18.13 13.09
N ASN A 32 -5.46 17.09 13.61
CA ASN A 32 -5.04 16.42 14.84
C ASN A 32 -3.67 15.76 14.68
N LEU A 33 -3.39 15.12 13.54
CA LEU A 33 -2.09 14.52 13.25
C LEU A 33 -1.00 15.58 13.05
N ASN A 34 -1.29 16.73 12.44
CA ASN A 34 -0.37 17.85 12.34
C ASN A 34 0.06 18.29 13.75
N ASN A 35 -0.88 18.48 14.66
CA ASN A 35 -0.59 18.85 16.06
C ASN A 35 0.22 17.75 16.77
N PHE A 36 -0.15 16.49 16.59
CA PHE A 36 0.57 15.34 17.16
C PHE A 36 2.02 15.30 16.69
N VAL A 37 2.28 15.36 15.37
CA VAL A 37 3.63 15.29 14.80
C VAL A 37 4.45 16.54 15.19
N LYS A 38 3.83 17.72 15.24
CA LYS A 38 4.49 18.94 15.71
C LYS A 38 4.96 18.79 17.15
N ASN A 39 4.11 18.35 18.04
CA ASN A 39 4.47 18.15 19.46
C ASN A 39 5.55 17.07 19.61
N TRP A 40 5.46 16.00 18.86
CA TRP A 40 6.48 14.96 18.83
C TRP A 40 7.83 15.53 18.38
N ASN A 41 7.89 16.31 17.29
CA ASN A 41 9.12 16.94 16.81
C ASN A 41 9.74 17.86 17.88
N LEU A 42 8.92 18.66 18.59
CA LEU A 42 9.39 19.54 19.65
C LEU A 42 9.99 18.76 20.84
N ASN A 43 9.33 17.68 21.25
CA ASN A 43 9.84 16.81 22.31
C ASN A 43 11.16 16.14 21.91
N GLN A 44 11.24 15.61 20.69
CA GLN A 44 12.47 15.01 20.18
C GLN A 44 13.62 16.02 20.04
N LEU A 45 13.33 17.26 19.65
CA LEU A 45 14.33 18.33 19.63
C LEU A 45 14.86 18.64 21.04
N LYS A 46 13.96 18.67 22.04
CA LYS A 46 14.35 18.88 23.44
C LYS A 46 15.28 17.77 23.92
N GLU A 47 14.90 16.50 23.71
CA GLU A 47 15.70 15.33 24.07
C GLU A 47 17.07 15.35 23.37
N ALA A 48 17.12 15.68 22.07
CA ALA A 48 18.37 15.78 21.31
C ALA A 48 19.29 16.89 21.81
N ASN A 49 18.74 18.04 22.28
CA ASN A 49 19.52 19.10 22.92
C ASN A 49 20.06 18.70 24.30
N GLU A 50 19.31 17.93 25.09
CA GLU A 50 19.77 17.38 26.36
C GLU A 50 20.90 16.35 26.15
N GLU A 51 20.77 15.47 25.14
CA GLU A 51 21.83 14.55 24.72
C GLU A 51 23.10 15.32 24.30
N LEU A 52 22.93 16.38 23.49
CA LEU A 52 24.05 17.21 23.03
C LEU A 52 24.74 17.92 24.17
N ALA A 53 24.00 18.45 25.15
CA ALA A 53 24.56 19.15 26.30
C ALA A 53 25.35 18.22 27.24
N SER A 54 25.00 16.92 27.28
CA SER A 54 25.67 15.91 28.12
C SER A 54 26.82 15.18 27.42
N ALA A 55 26.90 15.26 26.09
CA ALA A 55 27.89 14.54 25.29
C ALA A 55 29.24 15.30 25.23
N GLU A 56 30.34 14.55 25.23
CA GLU A 56 31.66 15.11 24.93
C GLU A 56 31.73 15.56 23.46
N LEU A 57 32.07 16.84 23.26
CA LEU A 57 32.22 17.45 21.93
C LEU A 57 33.32 16.70 21.13
N GLY A 58 32.96 16.18 19.96
CA GLY A 58 33.86 15.40 19.08
C GLY A 58 33.77 13.89 19.26
N SER A 59 33.15 13.40 20.33
CA SER A 59 32.82 11.96 20.49
C SER A 59 31.79 11.51 19.44
N LEU A 60 31.63 10.20 19.27
CA LEU A 60 30.58 9.66 18.39
C LEU A 60 29.19 10.08 18.85
N ALA A 61 28.92 10.02 20.17
CA ALA A 61 27.66 10.42 20.76
C ALA A 61 27.37 11.92 20.52
N GLY A 62 28.37 12.80 20.68
CA GLY A 62 28.22 14.23 20.41
C GLY A 62 27.93 14.52 18.93
N LYS A 63 28.59 13.82 18.00
CA LYS A 63 28.31 13.97 16.57
C LYS A 63 26.89 13.49 16.20
N ASP A 64 26.43 12.42 16.83
CA ASP A 64 25.07 11.90 16.57
C ASP A 64 24.00 12.82 17.19
N ALA A 65 24.24 13.40 18.37
CA ALA A 65 23.37 14.40 18.97
C ALA A 65 23.24 15.66 18.09
N VAL A 66 24.34 16.18 17.53
CA VAL A 66 24.32 17.29 16.56
C VAL A 66 23.45 16.96 15.35
N LYS A 67 23.56 15.75 14.78
CA LYS A 67 22.72 15.33 13.64
C LYS A 67 21.24 15.25 14.01
N LYS A 68 20.92 14.71 15.21
CA LYS A 68 19.53 14.67 15.71
C LYS A 68 18.94 16.07 15.87
N VAL A 69 19.65 17.00 16.50
CA VAL A 69 19.20 18.40 16.64
C VAL A 69 18.91 18.99 15.27
N ALA A 70 19.87 18.92 14.34
CA ALA A 70 19.70 19.46 12.99
C ALA A 70 18.55 18.78 12.22
N ARG A 71 18.29 17.49 12.44
CA ARG A 71 17.16 16.75 11.85
C ARG A 71 15.82 17.33 12.32
N PHE A 72 15.64 17.54 13.61
CA PHE A 72 14.36 18.01 14.15
C PHE A 72 14.15 19.49 13.92
N GLU A 73 15.18 20.32 13.93
CA GLU A 73 15.09 21.74 13.52
C GLU A 73 14.59 21.86 12.07
N ARG A 74 15.13 21.06 11.15
CA ARG A 74 14.67 21.03 9.75
C ARG A 74 13.20 20.59 9.64
N ARG A 75 12.77 19.58 10.41
CA ARG A 75 11.36 19.11 10.41
C ARG A 75 10.41 20.20 10.91
N ILE A 76 10.79 20.89 11.98
CA ILE A 76 9.99 21.98 12.54
C ILE A 76 9.91 23.15 11.55
N ALA A 77 11.00 23.46 10.85
CA ALA A 77 11.04 24.53 9.84
C ALA A 77 10.13 24.26 8.62
N LEU A 78 9.77 23.01 8.34
CA LEU A 78 8.81 22.66 7.28
C LEU A 78 7.36 23.01 7.65
N GLY A 79 7.05 23.16 8.95
CA GLY A 79 5.69 23.42 9.45
C GLY A 79 4.86 22.14 9.59
N ASP A 80 3.62 22.17 9.13
CA ASP A 80 2.67 21.08 9.28
C ASP A 80 3.08 19.84 8.47
N TYR A 81 2.79 18.66 9.02
CA TYR A 81 3.08 17.37 8.38
C TYR A 81 2.25 17.18 7.10
N PHE A 82 0.95 17.51 7.14
CA PHE A 82 0.11 17.65 5.97
C PHE A 82 -0.02 19.12 5.62
N SER A 83 0.48 19.51 4.46
CA SER A 83 0.53 20.89 4.00
C SER A 83 -0.22 21.03 2.66
N PHE A 84 -0.91 22.17 2.50
CA PHE A 84 -1.62 22.50 1.26
C PHE A 84 -1.03 23.79 0.71
N LYS A 85 -0.67 23.77 -0.56
CA LYS A 85 -0.07 24.87 -1.31
C LYS A 85 -0.74 24.99 -2.67
N THR A 86 -0.24 25.85 -3.51
CA THR A 86 -0.71 26.03 -4.89
C THR A 86 0.40 25.64 -5.87
N PRO A 87 0.10 25.35 -7.13
CA PRO A 87 1.11 25.11 -8.16
C PRO A 87 2.14 26.25 -8.31
N ALA A 88 1.78 27.48 -7.94
CA ALA A 88 2.70 28.64 -7.93
C ALA A 88 3.83 28.51 -6.90
N ASP A 89 3.64 27.69 -5.87
CA ASP A 89 4.64 27.43 -4.83
C ASP A 89 5.67 26.34 -5.22
N LEU A 90 5.49 25.71 -6.39
CA LEU A 90 6.46 24.74 -6.91
C LEU A 90 7.75 25.43 -7.29
N PRO A 91 8.94 24.87 -6.93
CA PRO A 91 10.21 25.41 -7.41
C PRO A 91 10.28 25.37 -8.94
N TYR A 92 10.50 26.52 -9.57
CA TYR A 92 10.61 26.64 -11.04
C TYR A 92 11.85 25.93 -11.61
N SER A 93 12.81 25.57 -10.76
CA SER A 93 14.05 24.88 -11.15
C SER A 93 13.93 23.35 -11.19
N LEU A 94 12.74 22.77 -10.95
CA LEU A 94 12.55 21.34 -10.96
C LEU A 94 12.85 20.73 -12.33
N GLN A 95 13.67 19.67 -12.31
CA GLN A 95 13.97 18.86 -13.49
C GLN A 95 13.13 17.60 -13.43
N TRP A 96 12.05 17.56 -14.18
CA TRP A 96 11.12 16.43 -14.23
C TRP A 96 11.69 15.28 -15.04
N LYS A 97 11.59 14.07 -14.50
CA LYS A 97 11.92 12.79 -15.12
C LYS A 97 10.67 11.95 -15.25
N ASN A 98 10.59 11.11 -16.26
CA ASN A 98 9.46 10.20 -16.47
C ASN A 98 9.88 8.73 -16.69
N GLY A 99 11.18 8.44 -16.78
CA GLY A 99 11.71 7.08 -16.96
C GLY A 99 11.24 6.36 -18.24
N LEU A 100 10.65 7.07 -19.21
CA LEU A 100 10.14 6.42 -20.43
C LEU A 100 11.24 6.00 -21.41
N ASP A 101 12.46 6.38 -21.19
CA ASP A 101 13.67 5.92 -21.91
C ASP A 101 14.16 4.54 -21.43
N GLU A 102 13.74 4.11 -20.22
CA GLU A 102 14.09 2.78 -19.70
C GLU A 102 13.50 1.65 -20.54
N PRO A 103 14.16 0.48 -20.63
CA PRO A 103 13.67 -0.64 -21.42
C PRO A 103 12.34 -1.17 -20.91
N GLU A 104 11.51 -1.67 -21.81
CA GLU A 104 10.29 -2.39 -21.43
C GLU A 104 10.67 -3.75 -20.81
N ASP A 105 10.11 -4.04 -19.63
CA ASP A 105 10.48 -5.20 -18.82
C ASP A 105 9.45 -6.37 -18.91
N SER A 106 8.61 -6.34 -19.93
CA SER A 106 7.55 -7.31 -20.14
C SER A 106 7.54 -7.80 -21.59
N ASP A 107 7.16 -9.06 -21.79
CA ASP A 107 7.14 -9.69 -23.11
C ASP A 107 5.93 -9.22 -23.94
N PRO A 108 6.14 -8.58 -25.11
CA PRO A 108 5.06 -8.22 -26.03
C PRO A 108 4.21 -9.38 -26.53
N ALA A 109 4.74 -10.61 -26.50
CA ALA A 109 4.01 -11.82 -26.87
C ALA A 109 3.03 -12.32 -25.79
N ALA A 110 3.08 -11.73 -24.58
CA ALA A 110 2.20 -12.09 -23.47
C ALA A 110 0.72 -11.86 -23.84
N LYS A 111 -0.11 -12.85 -23.56
CA LYS A 111 -1.54 -12.83 -23.89
C LYS A 111 -2.39 -12.64 -22.65
N LYS A 112 -3.33 -11.70 -22.74
CA LYS A 112 -4.32 -11.50 -21.69
C LYS A 112 -5.43 -12.54 -21.78
N GLY A 113 -5.87 -13.05 -20.63
CA GLY A 113 -6.99 -13.99 -20.53
C GLY A 113 -6.72 -15.18 -19.61
N GLY A 114 -7.72 -16.02 -19.47
CA GLY A 114 -7.63 -17.25 -18.68
C GLY A 114 -7.73 -17.06 -17.17
N VAL A 115 -7.51 -18.16 -16.47
CA VAL A 115 -7.60 -18.25 -15.00
C VAL A 115 -6.28 -18.79 -14.48
N PHE A 116 -5.65 -18.05 -13.59
CA PHE A 116 -4.46 -18.49 -12.85
C PHE A 116 -4.89 -19.03 -11.49
N ARG A 117 -4.49 -20.26 -11.16
CA ARG A 117 -4.88 -20.96 -9.92
C ARG A 117 -3.66 -21.26 -9.09
N TYR A 118 -3.74 -20.79 -7.84
CA TYR A 118 -2.70 -21.04 -6.85
C TYR A 118 -3.32 -21.45 -5.52
N PHE A 119 -2.50 -21.83 -4.55
CA PHE A 119 -2.99 -22.16 -3.23
C PHE A 119 -2.23 -21.42 -2.13
N VAL A 120 -2.93 -21.20 -1.02
CA VAL A 120 -2.38 -20.71 0.25
C VAL A 120 -2.69 -21.71 1.36
N SER A 121 -1.83 -21.78 2.37
CA SER A 121 -2.00 -22.75 3.48
C SER A 121 -3.10 -22.34 4.47
N SER A 122 -3.47 -21.05 4.51
CA SER A 122 -4.48 -20.54 5.43
C SER A 122 -5.31 -19.43 4.76
N PHE A 123 -6.58 -19.37 5.15
CA PHE A 123 -7.44 -18.26 4.76
C PHE A 123 -7.05 -17.01 5.54
N PRO A 124 -7.08 -15.80 4.94
CA PRO A 124 -6.72 -14.58 5.65
C PRO A 124 -7.74 -14.29 6.76
N PRO A 125 -7.30 -13.75 7.90
CA PRO A 125 -8.21 -13.35 8.96
C PRO A 125 -9.06 -12.13 8.62
N THR A 126 -8.61 -11.32 7.65
CA THR A 126 -9.26 -10.10 7.18
C THR A 126 -8.83 -9.76 5.76
N LEU A 127 -9.64 -8.98 5.04
CA LEU A 127 -9.27 -8.36 3.75
C LEU A 127 -8.83 -6.89 3.92
N ARG A 128 -8.73 -6.39 5.13
CA ARG A 128 -8.26 -5.02 5.38
C ARG A 128 -6.78 -4.87 5.03
N PRO A 129 -6.36 -3.76 4.37
CA PRO A 129 -4.95 -3.55 4.01
C PRO A 129 -4.06 -3.16 5.21
N PHE A 130 -4.64 -2.70 6.32
CA PHE A 130 -3.94 -2.31 7.55
C PHE A 130 -4.82 -2.55 8.79
N GLY A 131 -4.21 -2.40 9.97
CA GLY A 131 -4.86 -2.64 11.26
C GLY A 131 -4.63 -4.06 11.79
N PRO A 132 -5.28 -4.43 12.92
CA PRO A 132 -5.11 -5.72 13.57
C PRO A 132 -5.37 -6.89 12.62
N ALA A 133 -4.53 -7.91 12.68
CA ALA A 133 -4.58 -9.12 11.87
C ALA A 133 -4.46 -8.92 10.33
N SER A 134 -4.23 -7.70 9.82
CA SER A 134 -4.08 -7.45 8.38
C SER A 134 -2.74 -7.94 7.83
N ASN A 135 -1.71 -8.06 8.66
CA ASN A 135 -0.38 -8.52 8.25
C ASN A 135 -0.36 -10.05 8.07
N SER A 136 -1.04 -10.54 7.06
CA SER A 136 -1.06 -11.95 6.64
C SER A 136 -0.35 -12.11 5.29
N GLY A 137 0.13 -13.33 4.98
CA GLY A 137 0.71 -13.62 3.67
C GLY A 137 -0.23 -13.27 2.52
N MET A 138 -1.54 -13.42 2.72
CA MET A 138 -2.54 -13.09 1.71
C MET A 138 -2.69 -11.58 1.44
N ARG A 139 -2.25 -10.70 2.35
CA ARG A 139 -2.26 -9.26 2.11
C ARG A 139 -1.35 -8.89 0.93
N GLY A 140 -0.18 -9.53 0.84
CA GLY A 140 0.72 -9.38 -0.31
C GLY A 140 -0.01 -9.63 -1.63
N GLU A 141 -0.69 -10.75 -1.72
CA GLU A 141 -1.43 -11.18 -2.91
C GLU A 141 -2.64 -10.29 -3.25
N LEU A 142 -3.27 -9.71 -2.24
CA LEU A 142 -4.45 -8.86 -2.42
C LEU A 142 -4.11 -7.41 -2.74
N TYR A 143 -2.95 -6.93 -2.26
CA TYR A 143 -2.57 -5.51 -2.36
C TYR A 143 -1.14 -5.32 -2.85
N ASP A 144 -0.13 -5.80 -2.12
CA ASP A 144 1.26 -5.38 -2.34
C ASP A 144 1.78 -5.77 -3.73
N ASP A 145 1.35 -6.92 -4.27
CA ASP A 145 1.77 -7.43 -5.58
C ASP A 145 0.92 -6.92 -6.76
N VAL A 146 -0.26 -6.36 -6.48
CA VAL A 146 -1.21 -5.98 -7.53
C VAL A 146 -1.47 -4.49 -7.63
N GLN A 147 -1.28 -3.72 -6.55
CA GLN A 147 -1.48 -2.27 -6.59
C GLN A 147 -0.21 -1.53 -7.02
N LEU A 148 -0.37 -0.29 -7.47
CA LEU A 148 0.73 0.60 -7.82
C LEU A 148 0.87 1.71 -6.77
N GLY A 149 2.12 1.96 -6.35
CA GLY A 149 2.47 3.14 -5.56
C GLY A 149 2.72 4.37 -6.43
N LEU A 150 3.52 5.31 -5.93
CA LEU A 150 3.90 6.52 -6.67
C LEU A 150 4.76 6.19 -7.88
N VAL A 151 5.79 5.38 -7.68
CA VAL A 151 6.74 4.94 -8.72
C VAL A 151 7.06 3.46 -8.53
N ALA A 152 7.60 2.81 -9.55
CA ALA A 152 8.00 1.41 -9.51
C ALA A 152 9.47 1.22 -9.88
N LEU A 153 9.99 0.00 -9.76
CA LEU A 153 11.29 -0.37 -10.31
C LEU A 153 11.14 -1.16 -11.60
N ASN A 154 11.96 -0.83 -12.57
CA ASN A 154 12.18 -1.66 -13.73
C ASN A 154 12.84 -2.97 -13.31
N ARG A 155 12.27 -4.10 -13.70
CA ARG A 155 12.73 -5.44 -13.30
C ARG A 155 14.07 -5.84 -13.90
N LEU A 156 14.48 -5.20 -15.00
CA LEU A 156 15.73 -5.54 -15.71
C LEU A 156 16.95 -4.87 -15.09
N ASN A 157 16.79 -3.62 -14.60
CA ASN A 157 17.94 -2.81 -14.20
C ASN A 157 17.73 -2.02 -12.90
N SER A 158 16.58 -2.19 -12.24
CA SER A 158 16.21 -1.51 -10.97
C SER A 158 16.18 0.03 -11.08
N SER A 159 16.07 0.59 -12.29
CA SER A 159 15.79 2.02 -12.47
C SER A 159 14.36 2.35 -12.03
N VAL A 160 14.16 3.59 -11.56
CA VAL A 160 12.82 4.07 -11.20
C VAL A 160 12.03 4.36 -12.47
N VAL A 161 10.80 3.85 -12.53
CA VAL A 161 9.86 4.01 -13.65
C VAL A 161 8.49 4.50 -13.15
N PRO A 162 7.67 5.11 -14.02
CA PRO A 162 6.36 5.62 -13.63
C PRO A 162 5.42 4.51 -13.12
N ALA A 163 4.61 4.87 -12.12
CA ALA A 163 3.49 4.06 -11.65
C ALA A 163 2.24 4.96 -11.60
N THR A 164 1.69 5.32 -10.44
CA THR A 164 0.62 6.31 -10.39
C THR A 164 1.13 7.71 -10.71
N ALA A 165 2.40 8.03 -10.40
CA ALA A 165 3.05 9.23 -10.89
C ALA A 165 3.61 9.00 -12.29
N LYS A 166 3.26 9.90 -13.23
CA LYS A 166 3.80 9.91 -14.60
C LYS A 166 5.20 10.52 -14.67
N GLU A 167 5.53 11.40 -13.73
CA GLU A 167 6.84 12.06 -13.64
C GLU A 167 7.15 12.48 -12.21
N TRP A 168 8.43 12.59 -11.90
CA TRP A 168 8.93 13.00 -10.59
C TRP A 168 10.15 13.91 -10.72
N ALA A 169 10.39 14.73 -9.70
CA ALA A 169 11.53 15.63 -9.66
C ALA A 169 12.15 15.70 -8.27
N HIS A 170 13.47 15.85 -8.24
CA HIS A 170 14.22 16.07 -7.04
C HIS A 170 14.30 17.57 -6.71
N GLY A 171 13.89 17.96 -5.54
CA GLY A 171 13.97 19.35 -5.11
C GLY A 171 15.41 19.84 -4.87
N PRO A 172 15.63 21.17 -4.91
CA PRO A 172 16.97 21.76 -4.73
C PRO A 172 17.63 21.40 -3.39
N ASN A 173 16.81 21.18 -2.34
CA ASN A 173 17.26 20.80 -1.01
C ASN A 173 17.69 19.33 -0.87
N LYS A 174 17.56 18.51 -1.92
CA LYS A 174 17.83 17.07 -1.97
C LYS A 174 17.06 16.21 -0.94
N ARG A 175 16.05 16.77 -0.29
CA ARG A 175 15.20 16.09 0.68
C ARG A 175 13.75 16.01 0.26
N THR A 176 13.31 16.83 -0.70
CA THR A 176 11.93 16.85 -1.20
C THR A 176 11.86 16.27 -2.58
N TRP A 177 10.97 15.32 -2.77
CA TRP A 177 10.63 14.74 -4.07
C TRP A 177 9.23 15.15 -4.46
N TYR A 178 9.06 15.59 -5.70
CA TYR A 178 7.82 16.08 -6.28
C TYR A 178 7.31 15.06 -7.28
N PHE A 179 6.00 14.87 -7.32
CA PHE A 179 5.33 13.89 -8.17
C PHE A 179 4.15 14.53 -8.87
N ARG A 180 3.98 14.21 -10.17
CA ARG A 180 2.77 14.49 -10.92
C ARG A 180 2.11 13.18 -11.31
N LEU A 181 0.88 13.01 -10.89
CA LEU A 181 0.09 11.81 -11.16
C LEU A 181 -0.36 11.79 -12.63
N HIS A 182 -0.66 10.60 -13.13
CA HIS A 182 -1.42 10.44 -14.34
C HIS A 182 -2.84 10.98 -14.13
N GLU A 183 -3.34 11.80 -15.02
CA GLU A 183 -4.69 12.38 -14.95
C GLU A 183 -5.78 11.32 -15.14
N ASP A 184 -5.47 10.22 -15.83
CA ASP A 184 -6.33 9.08 -16.06
C ASP A 184 -6.16 7.96 -15.01
N ALA A 185 -5.32 8.16 -13.99
CA ALA A 185 -5.17 7.20 -12.93
C ALA A 185 -6.46 7.04 -12.12
N ALA A 186 -6.91 5.80 -11.96
CA ALA A 186 -8.14 5.49 -11.26
C ALA A 186 -7.98 4.23 -10.38
N TYR A 187 -8.81 4.15 -9.36
CA TYR A 187 -8.96 2.94 -8.56
C TYR A 187 -9.61 1.81 -9.37
N SER A 188 -9.58 0.60 -8.84
CA SER A 188 -10.17 -0.59 -9.49
C SER A 188 -11.69 -0.53 -9.69
N ASP A 189 -12.36 0.45 -9.12
CA ASP A 189 -13.78 0.80 -9.27
C ASP A 189 -14.01 2.05 -10.15
N ASP A 190 -13.01 2.44 -10.92
CA ASP A 190 -13.00 3.54 -11.90
C ASP A 190 -13.13 4.95 -11.29
N VAL A 191 -12.99 5.11 -9.96
CA VAL A 191 -12.93 6.42 -9.31
C VAL A 191 -11.52 7.01 -9.46
N GLU A 192 -11.43 8.27 -9.88
CA GLU A 192 -10.19 9.01 -10.10
C GLU A 192 -9.31 9.06 -8.84
N ILE A 193 -7.98 8.89 -9.02
CA ILE A 193 -6.99 9.03 -7.96
C ILE A 193 -6.49 10.46 -7.91
N LYS A 194 -6.55 11.06 -6.72
CA LYS A 194 -6.07 12.42 -6.48
C LYS A 194 -4.87 12.44 -5.54
N ALA A 195 -4.07 13.49 -5.64
CA ALA A 195 -2.91 13.70 -4.78
C ALA A 195 -3.26 13.67 -3.28
N ARG A 196 -4.44 14.17 -2.90
CA ARG A 196 -4.95 14.14 -1.53
C ARG A 196 -5.15 12.71 -0.98
N ASP A 197 -5.39 11.73 -1.83
CA ASP A 197 -5.61 10.32 -1.42
C ASP A 197 -4.35 9.69 -0.82
N PHE A 198 -3.17 10.20 -1.18
CA PHE A 198 -1.90 9.82 -0.56
C PHE A 198 -1.78 10.38 0.87
N ALA A 199 -2.22 11.62 1.10
CA ALA A 199 -2.29 12.18 2.44
C ALA A 199 -3.31 11.40 3.30
N LEU A 200 -4.45 11.03 2.73
CA LEU A 200 -5.44 10.17 3.40
C LEU A 200 -4.83 8.82 3.81
N SER A 201 -4.07 8.18 2.92
CA SER A 201 -3.43 6.90 3.23
C SER A 201 -2.51 7.00 4.45
N ALA A 202 -1.70 8.06 4.55
CA ALA A 202 -0.87 8.31 5.72
C ALA A 202 -1.72 8.59 6.97
N CYS A 203 -2.77 9.38 6.83
CA CYS A 203 -3.69 9.74 7.92
C CYS A 203 -4.37 8.49 8.52
N LEU A 204 -4.96 7.64 7.68
CA LEU A 204 -5.63 6.41 8.12
C LEU A 204 -4.68 5.47 8.87
N ARG A 205 -3.46 5.28 8.34
CA ARG A 205 -2.44 4.39 8.95
C ARG A 205 -1.86 4.94 10.24
N MET A 206 -1.81 6.26 10.40
CA MET A 206 -1.33 6.93 11.62
C MET A 206 -2.43 7.12 12.66
N SER A 207 -3.70 6.97 12.30
CA SER A 207 -4.84 7.10 13.22
C SER A 207 -4.85 6.00 14.30
N ASP A 208 -5.59 6.23 15.37
CA ASP A 208 -5.76 5.24 16.44
C ASP A 208 -6.58 4.02 15.97
N TYR A 209 -7.46 4.20 15.01
CA TYR A 209 -8.26 3.12 14.41
C TYR A 209 -7.44 2.22 13.47
N GLY A 210 -6.36 2.73 12.90
CA GLY A 210 -5.43 1.95 12.07
C GLY A 210 -4.63 0.92 12.86
N ASP A 211 -4.49 1.14 14.17
CA ASP A 211 -3.80 0.29 15.16
C ASP A 211 -2.56 -0.44 14.61
N SER A 212 -1.67 0.33 13.98
CA SER A 212 -0.43 -0.19 13.44
C SER A 212 0.75 0.61 14.00
N PRO A 213 1.33 0.21 15.14
CA PRO A 213 2.48 0.88 15.75
C PRO A 213 3.65 1.06 14.77
N PHE A 214 3.90 0.04 13.93
CA PHE A 214 4.95 0.10 12.91
C PHE A 214 4.70 1.25 11.92
N TYR A 215 3.52 1.34 11.32
CA TYR A 215 3.23 2.39 10.34
C TYR A 215 3.18 3.78 10.99
N LYS A 216 2.63 3.90 12.20
CA LYS A 216 2.68 5.16 12.97
C LYS A 216 4.11 5.65 13.18
N GLN A 217 5.00 4.75 13.59
CA GLN A 217 6.41 5.08 13.77
C GLN A 217 7.09 5.38 12.43
N TYR A 218 6.96 4.49 11.45
CA TYR A 218 7.61 4.60 10.15
C TYR A 218 7.25 5.90 9.42
N LEU A 219 5.95 6.18 9.27
CA LEU A 219 5.48 7.39 8.57
C LEU A 219 5.91 8.67 9.31
N ARG A 220 5.85 8.66 10.64
CA ARG A 220 6.28 9.78 11.46
C ARG A 220 7.79 10.01 11.38
N GLU A 221 8.62 8.97 11.35
CA GLU A 221 10.08 9.10 11.38
C GLU A 221 10.68 9.32 10.00
N GLU A 222 10.23 8.59 8.98
CA GLU A 222 10.80 8.61 7.64
C GLU A 222 10.25 9.73 6.75
N ILE A 223 9.02 10.21 7.00
CA ILE A 223 8.42 11.32 6.27
C ILE A 223 8.39 12.55 7.15
N ALA A 224 8.90 13.67 6.64
CA ALA A 224 8.89 14.95 7.36
C ALA A 224 7.65 15.79 7.02
N GLN A 225 7.19 15.75 5.76
CA GLN A 225 6.01 16.48 5.29
C GLN A 225 5.47 15.85 4.01
N ILE A 226 4.13 15.85 3.87
CA ILE A 226 3.41 15.58 2.62
C ILE A 226 2.72 16.87 2.22
N THR A 227 3.01 17.41 1.03
CA THR A 227 2.41 18.65 0.52
C THR A 227 1.60 18.38 -0.72
N ILE A 228 0.37 18.86 -0.76
CA ILE A 228 -0.55 18.80 -1.90
C ILE A 228 -0.57 20.18 -2.57
N TYR A 229 -0.39 20.23 -3.89
CA TYR A 229 -0.38 21.48 -4.67
C TYR A 229 -1.65 21.66 -5.51
N ASP A 230 -2.15 20.57 -6.08
CA ASP A 230 -3.40 20.48 -6.82
C ASP A 230 -3.92 19.05 -6.82
N GLU A 231 -4.90 18.71 -7.65
CA GLU A 231 -5.51 17.38 -7.70
C GLU A 231 -4.52 16.28 -8.12
N HIS A 232 -3.46 16.62 -8.88
CA HIS A 232 -2.51 15.65 -9.44
C HIS A 232 -1.07 15.88 -9.03
N THR A 233 -0.78 16.91 -8.24
CA THR A 233 0.59 17.27 -7.86
C THR A 233 0.78 17.21 -6.35
N LEU A 234 1.77 16.43 -5.90
CA LEU A 234 2.18 16.36 -4.51
C LEU A 234 3.70 16.34 -4.35
N SER A 235 4.15 16.60 -3.15
CA SER A 235 5.54 16.32 -2.76
C SER A 235 5.63 15.63 -1.42
N VAL A 236 6.72 14.87 -1.24
CA VAL A 236 7.09 14.25 0.02
C VAL A 236 8.47 14.73 0.41
N SER A 237 8.57 15.32 1.60
CA SER A 237 9.82 15.76 2.19
C SER A 237 10.31 14.74 3.22
N PHE A 238 11.60 14.46 3.19
CA PHE A 238 12.28 13.55 4.11
C PHE A 238 13.12 14.33 5.13
N PRO A 239 13.37 13.77 6.31
CA PRO A 239 14.28 14.37 7.29
C PRO A 239 15.71 14.52 6.74
N GLU A 240 16.14 13.54 5.93
CA GLU A 240 17.48 13.48 5.33
C GLU A 240 17.39 13.45 3.80
N ALA A 241 18.50 13.80 3.13
CA ALA A 241 18.59 13.70 1.67
C ALA A 241 18.49 12.25 1.23
N LYS A 242 17.70 11.99 0.20
CA LYS A 242 17.53 10.64 -0.37
C LYS A 242 17.89 10.64 -1.85
N SER A 243 18.65 9.63 -2.26
CA SER A 243 18.82 9.31 -3.68
C SER A 243 17.48 8.86 -4.27
N GLU A 244 17.40 8.71 -5.58
CA GLU A 244 16.19 8.24 -6.28
C GLU A 244 15.76 6.83 -5.79
N LEU A 245 16.71 5.90 -5.69
CA LEU A 245 16.45 4.58 -5.11
C LEU A 245 16.09 4.66 -3.62
N GLY A 246 16.72 5.57 -2.86
CA GLY A 246 16.38 5.81 -1.46
C GLY A 246 14.97 6.39 -1.28
N MET A 247 14.51 7.23 -2.20
CA MET A 247 13.12 7.70 -2.25
C MET A 247 12.19 6.54 -2.57
N TYR A 248 12.48 5.75 -3.62
CA TYR A 248 11.68 4.57 -3.95
C TYR A 248 11.54 3.62 -2.75
N ASN A 249 12.64 3.25 -2.11
CA ASN A 249 12.63 2.33 -0.95
C ASN A 249 11.81 2.87 0.24
N THR A 250 11.58 4.19 0.30
CA THR A 250 10.81 4.78 1.41
C THR A 250 9.33 4.95 1.06
N ILE A 251 9.03 5.41 -0.15
CA ILE A 251 7.67 5.79 -0.55
C ILE A 251 7.27 5.32 -1.96
N GLY A 252 8.14 4.63 -2.70
CA GLY A 252 7.82 4.22 -4.08
C GLY A 252 6.55 3.40 -4.16
N GLU A 253 6.39 2.45 -3.24
CA GLU A 253 5.21 1.58 -3.12
C GLU A 253 4.09 2.18 -2.25
N PHE A 254 4.21 3.44 -1.82
CA PHE A 254 3.18 4.10 -1.06
C PHE A 254 1.96 4.35 -1.93
N ALA A 255 0.90 3.56 -1.72
CA ALA A 255 -0.33 3.61 -2.48
C ALA A 255 -1.36 4.54 -1.82
N PRO A 256 -2.21 5.22 -2.61
CA PRO A 256 -3.27 6.06 -2.09
C PRO A 256 -4.40 5.22 -1.49
N SER A 257 -5.20 5.82 -0.62
CA SER A 257 -6.41 5.20 -0.07
C SER A 257 -7.66 5.89 -0.61
N PRO A 258 -8.68 5.13 -1.09
CA PRO A 258 -9.88 5.70 -1.71
C PRO A 258 -10.79 6.36 -0.66
N PRO A 259 -11.01 7.69 -0.71
CA PRO A 259 -11.83 8.40 0.28
C PRO A 259 -13.29 7.96 0.27
N HIS A 260 -13.82 7.60 -0.90
CA HIS A 260 -15.20 7.12 -1.04
C HIS A 260 -15.44 5.76 -0.39
N PHE A 261 -14.40 4.93 -0.21
CA PHE A 261 -14.47 3.67 0.52
C PHE A 261 -14.44 3.89 2.04
N TYR A 262 -13.66 4.86 2.51
CA TYR A 262 -13.43 5.12 3.94
C TYR A 262 -14.37 6.17 4.57
N LYS A 263 -15.52 6.45 3.97
CA LYS A 263 -16.51 7.41 4.50
C LYS A 263 -16.93 7.13 5.94
N GLU A 264 -16.96 5.87 6.33
CA GLU A 264 -17.37 5.41 7.64
C GLU A 264 -16.19 4.88 8.49
N PHE A 265 -14.97 5.37 8.20
CA PHE A 265 -13.80 5.00 8.98
C PHE A 265 -13.89 5.59 10.39
N GLY A 266 -13.44 4.82 11.40
CA GLY A 266 -13.49 5.24 12.79
C GLY A 266 -13.75 4.07 13.74
N VAL A 267 -14.49 4.33 14.81
CA VAL A 267 -14.92 3.28 15.75
C VAL A 267 -15.63 2.16 14.99
N GLY A 268 -15.23 0.90 15.22
CA GLY A 268 -15.77 -0.26 14.50
C GLY A 268 -15.18 -0.47 13.10
N TYR A 269 -14.04 0.18 12.77
CA TYR A 269 -13.32 -0.04 11.52
C TYR A 269 -13.06 -1.53 11.26
N GLU A 270 -12.64 -2.26 12.28
CA GLU A 270 -12.26 -3.67 12.14
C GLU A 270 -13.41 -4.54 11.65
N GLU A 271 -14.60 -4.41 12.25
CA GLU A 271 -15.78 -5.21 11.90
C GLU A 271 -16.38 -4.76 10.57
N ARG A 272 -16.47 -3.43 10.37
CA ARG A 272 -17.14 -2.84 9.21
C ARG A 272 -16.41 -3.10 7.91
N TYR A 273 -15.08 -3.12 7.94
CA TYR A 273 -14.22 -3.30 6.76
C TYR A 273 -13.59 -4.70 6.66
N ASN A 274 -13.86 -5.58 7.61
CA ASN A 274 -13.18 -6.88 7.75
C ASN A 274 -13.16 -7.70 6.45
N TRP A 275 -14.27 -7.74 5.74
CA TRP A 275 -14.46 -8.56 4.53
C TRP A 275 -14.71 -7.73 3.28
N LYS A 276 -14.40 -6.43 3.32
CA LYS A 276 -14.47 -5.56 2.17
C LYS A 276 -13.05 -5.38 1.60
N HIS A 277 -12.88 -5.71 0.33
CA HIS A 277 -11.64 -5.43 -0.36
C HIS A 277 -11.60 -3.95 -0.76
N GLN A 278 -10.56 -3.24 -0.33
CA GLN A 278 -10.38 -1.83 -0.68
C GLN A 278 -10.15 -1.69 -2.19
N PRO A 279 -10.85 -0.76 -2.89
CA PRO A 279 -10.46 -0.38 -4.23
C PRO A 279 -8.99 0.06 -4.27
N ASN A 280 -8.23 -0.45 -5.21
CA ASN A 280 -6.79 -0.25 -5.31
C ASN A 280 -6.38 0.28 -6.68
N THR A 281 -5.14 0.70 -6.83
CA THR A 281 -4.60 1.31 -8.06
C THR A 281 -4.31 0.30 -9.17
N GLY A 282 -4.34 -0.98 -8.86
CA GLY A 282 -4.01 -2.07 -9.77
C GLY A 282 -5.21 -2.60 -10.55
N PRO A 283 -4.95 -3.58 -11.43
CA PRO A 283 -5.98 -4.11 -12.33
C PRO A 283 -6.92 -5.13 -11.69
N TYR A 284 -6.67 -5.57 -10.45
CA TYR A 284 -7.46 -6.63 -9.83
C TYR A 284 -8.29 -6.12 -8.66
N TYR A 285 -9.49 -6.66 -8.54
CA TYR A 285 -10.40 -6.42 -7.42
C TYR A 285 -11.06 -7.73 -6.96
N VAL A 286 -11.56 -7.73 -5.73
CA VAL A 286 -12.34 -8.84 -5.13
C VAL A 286 -13.75 -8.33 -4.86
N ARG A 287 -14.76 -8.97 -5.45
CA ARG A 287 -16.17 -8.71 -5.16
C ARG A 287 -16.62 -9.54 -3.97
N GLU A 288 -17.73 -9.17 -3.35
CA GLU A 288 -18.31 -9.94 -2.26
C GLU A 288 -18.57 -11.41 -2.64
N GLY A 289 -19.08 -11.67 -3.84
CA GLY A 289 -19.31 -13.04 -4.37
C GLY A 289 -18.03 -13.80 -4.77
N ASP A 290 -16.88 -13.16 -4.75
CA ASP A 290 -15.58 -13.78 -5.04
C ASP A 290 -14.88 -14.34 -3.77
N ILE A 291 -15.54 -14.27 -2.61
CA ILE A 291 -15.04 -14.71 -1.32
C ILE A 291 -15.83 -15.93 -0.86
N ASP A 292 -15.21 -17.11 -0.93
CA ASP A 292 -15.73 -18.34 -0.30
C ASP A 292 -14.91 -18.58 0.99
N LYS A 293 -15.48 -18.17 2.13
CA LYS A 293 -14.77 -18.13 3.42
C LYS A 293 -14.21 -19.49 3.81
N GLY A 294 -12.92 -19.53 4.05
CA GLY A 294 -12.17 -20.74 4.40
C GLY A 294 -11.81 -21.63 3.20
N VAL A 295 -12.27 -21.32 1.99
CA VAL A 295 -12.09 -22.13 0.79
C VAL A 295 -11.28 -21.43 -0.29
N SER A 296 -11.71 -20.22 -0.71
CA SER A 296 -11.02 -19.49 -1.78
C SER A 296 -11.33 -18.00 -1.80
N ILE A 297 -10.43 -17.25 -2.44
CA ILE A 297 -10.63 -15.87 -2.86
C ILE A 297 -10.28 -15.75 -4.32
N THR A 298 -11.10 -15.04 -5.10
CA THR A 298 -10.87 -14.79 -6.53
C THR A 298 -10.65 -13.31 -6.75
N LEU A 299 -9.51 -12.96 -7.36
CA LEU A 299 -9.25 -11.63 -7.90
C LEU A 299 -9.72 -11.62 -9.35
N THR A 300 -10.55 -10.64 -9.71
CA THR A 300 -11.04 -10.43 -11.06
C THR A 300 -10.36 -9.23 -11.69
N ARG A 301 -9.89 -9.35 -12.94
CA ARG A 301 -9.20 -8.27 -13.63
C ARG A 301 -10.20 -7.21 -14.13
N ASN A 302 -9.95 -5.95 -13.83
CA ASN A 302 -10.60 -4.80 -14.47
C ASN A 302 -10.05 -4.67 -15.91
N LYS A 303 -10.90 -4.93 -16.91
CA LYS A 303 -10.51 -4.84 -18.31
C LYS A 303 -10.29 -3.40 -18.78
N ASN A 304 -10.91 -2.43 -18.09
CA ASN A 304 -10.80 -1.00 -18.36
C ASN A 304 -9.74 -0.30 -17.51
N TRP A 305 -8.90 -1.08 -16.81
CA TRP A 305 -7.87 -0.53 -15.94
C TRP A 305 -7.01 0.50 -16.68
N TRP A 306 -6.82 1.66 -16.06
CA TRP A 306 -6.11 2.81 -16.60
C TRP A 306 -4.64 2.52 -17.03
N GLY A 307 -3.99 1.54 -16.42
CA GLY A 307 -2.62 1.15 -16.73
C GLY A 307 -2.46 0.23 -17.96
N ASN A 308 -3.55 -0.18 -18.62
CA ASN A 308 -3.50 -1.17 -19.72
C ASN A 308 -2.68 -0.73 -20.94
N ASP A 309 -2.54 0.56 -21.18
CA ASP A 309 -1.80 1.15 -22.32
C ASP A 309 -0.42 1.70 -21.91
N LYS A 310 -0.11 1.76 -20.62
CA LYS A 310 1.13 2.32 -20.12
C LYS A 310 2.30 1.37 -20.41
N LYS A 311 3.46 1.93 -20.81
CA LYS A 311 4.65 1.23 -21.28
C LYS A 311 5.06 0.04 -20.39
N PHE A 312 5.10 0.23 -19.08
CA PHE A 312 5.59 -0.77 -18.13
C PHE A 312 4.51 -1.73 -17.64
N TYR A 313 3.24 -1.60 -18.09
CA TYR A 313 2.12 -2.39 -17.60
C TYR A 313 1.30 -3.08 -18.70
N ARG A 314 1.38 -2.64 -19.95
CA ARG A 314 0.54 -3.15 -21.06
C ARG A 314 0.65 -4.63 -21.33
N TYR A 315 1.77 -5.26 -21.01
CA TYR A 315 2.00 -6.71 -21.18
C TYR A 315 2.04 -7.49 -19.85
N ARG A 316 1.64 -6.84 -18.74
CA ARG A 316 1.57 -7.41 -17.39
C ARG A 316 0.12 -7.67 -17.00
N TYR A 317 -0.07 -8.36 -15.87
CA TYR A 317 -1.41 -8.61 -15.30
C TYR A 317 -2.34 -9.33 -16.29
N ASN A 318 -1.86 -10.46 -16.85
CA ASN A 318 -2.48 -11.12 -17.99
C ASN A 318 -3.70 -11.97 -17.63
N PRO A 319 -3.77 -12.75 -16.52
CA PRO A 319 -4.95 -13.55 -16.18
C PRO A 319 -6.22 -12.70 -16.02
N ASP A 320 -7.35 -13.18 -16.52
CA ASP A 320 -8.66 -12.56 -16.24
C ASP A 320 -9.10 -12.78 -14.79
N LYS A 321 -8.66 -13.91 -14.21
CA LYS A 321 -8.90 -14.25 -12.80
C LYS A 321 -7.68 -14.87 -12.17
N ILE A 322 -7.44 -14.56 -10.90
CA ILE A 322 -6.47 -15.23 -10.04
C ILE A 322 -7.27 -15.88 -8.91
N VAL A 323 -7.21 -17.21 -8.80
CA VAL A 323 -7.96 -17.97 -7.81
C VAL A 323 -7.01 -18.51 -6.74
N TRP A 324 -7.12 -18.01 -5.54
CA TRP A 324 -6.40 -18.47 -4.36
C TRP A 324 -7.24 -19.48 -3.59
N ARG A 325 -6.83 -20.77 -3.63
CA ARG A 325 -7.50 -21.86 -2.90
C ARG A 325 -6.79 -22.13 -1.59
N VAL A 326 -7.54 -22.39 -0.53
CA VAL A 326 -6.96 -22.80 0.75
C VAL A 326 -6.70 -24.30 0.75
N ILE A 327 -5.43 -24.67 0.81
CA ILE A 327 -4.98 -26.06 0.90
C ILE A 327 -3.95 -26.15 2.01
N ARG A 328 -4.36 -26.63 3.18
CA ARG A 328 -3.54 -26.67 4.39
C ARG A 328 -2.32 -27.58 4.29
N ASP A 329 -2.43 -28.65 3.53
CA ASP A 329 -1.36 -29.61 3.30
C ASP A 329 -0.63 -29.29 1.98
N VAL A 330 0.61 -28.82 2.10
CA VAL A 330 1.47 -28.45 0.96
C VAL A 330 1.72 -29.65 0.03
N THR A 331 1.80 -30.88 0.58
CA THR A 331 1.97 -32.09 -0.22
C THR A 331 0.76 -32.32 -1.10
N LYS A 332 -0.44 -32.11 -0.54
CA LYS A 332 -1.68 -32.19 -1.32
C LYS A 332 -1.77 -31.08 -2.37
N GLY A 333 -1.29 -29.89 -2.05
CA GLY A 333 -1.17 -28.79 -3.03
C GLY A 333 -0.31 -29.18 -4.21
N PHE A 334 0.83 -29.83 -3.98
CA PHE A 334 1.69 -30.32 -5.03
C PHE A 334 1.03 -31.42 -5.88
N GLU A 335 0.29 -32.36 -5.28
CA GLU A 335 -0.45 -33.39 -6.02
C GLU A 335 -1.56 -32.77 -6.90
N LEU A 336 -2.24 -31.72 -6.43
CA LEU A 336 -3.23 -30.99 -7.24
C LEU A 336 -2.57 -30.26 -8.41
N PHE A 337 -1.37 -29.71 -8.23
CA PHE A 337 -0.58 -29.15 -9.32
C PHE A 337 -0.25 -30.23 -10.37
N ARG A 338 0.26 -31.39 -9.95
CA ARG A 338 0.54 -32.53 -10.85
C ARG A 338 -0.71 -32.99 -11.60
N ALA A 339 -1.88 -32.91 -10.98
CA ALA A 339 -3.16 -33.20 -11.58
C ALA A 339 -3.71 -32.11 -12.53
N GLY A 340 -2.98 -30.97 -12.70
CA GLY A 340 -3.38 -29.84 -13.53
C GLY A 340 -4.52 -29.03 -12.97
N GLN A 341 -4.77 -29.11 -11.65
CA GLN A 341 -5.79 -28.31 -10.96
C GLN A 341 -5.24 -26.98 -10.39
N LEU A 342 -3.93 -26.82 -10.36
CA LEU A 342 -3.21 -25.61 -10.04
C LEU A 342 -2.22 -25.31 -11.16
N ASP A 343 -1.94 -24.04 -11.39
CA ASP A 343 -1.05 -23.58 -12.46
C ASP A 343 0.40 -23.42 -11.98
N ILE A 344 0.61 -23.34 -10.67
CA ILE A 344 1.94 -23.28 -10.05
C ILE A 344 1.92 -24.00 -8.70
N ALA A 345 3.06 -24.55 -8.31
CA ALA A 345 3.33 -25.03 -6.95
C ALA A 345 4.77 -24.80 -6.57
N MET A 346 4.99 -24.46 -5.30
CA MET A 346 6.34 -24.35 -4.74
C MET A 346 6.78 -25.69 -4.18
N VAL A 347 7.96 -26.18 -4.58
CA VAL A 347 8.57 -27.40 -4.07
C VAL A 347 9.75 -26.99 -3.18
N SER A 348 9.54 -27.01 -1.86
CA SER A 348 10.57 -26.63 -0.87
C SER A 348 11.40 -27.79 -0.34
N SER A 349 10.97 -29.04 -0.60
CA SER A 349 11.64 -30.25 -0.14
C SER A 349 12.54 -30.85 -1.24
N PRO A 350 13.87 -31.03 -1.01
CA PRO A 350 14.75 -31.72 -1.95
C PRO A 350 14.24 -33.12 -2.33
N LYS A 351 13.72 -33.86 -1.36
CA LYS A 351 13.13 -35.18 -1.60
C LYS A 351 11.96 -35.11 -2.56
N ALA A 352 11.03 -34.17 -2.34
CA ALA A 352 9.88 -33.99 -3.25
C ALA A 352 10.35 -33.55 -4.64
N TRP A 353 11.39 -32.72 -4.73
CA TRP A 353 11.99 -32.33 -6.00
C TRP A 353 12.50 -33.55 -6.77
N TYR A 354 13.35 -34.39 -6.18
CA TYR A 354 13.96 -35.52 -6.87
C TYR A 354 12.98 -36.71 -7.13
N GLU A 355 12.01 -36.94 -6.23
CA GLU A 355 11.14 -38.11 -6.33
C GLU A 355 9.82 -37.84 -7.04
N LYS A 356 9.36 -36.55 -7.08
CA LYS A 356 8.00 -36.26 -7.55
C LYS A 356 7.94 -35.34 -8.76
N THR A 357 9.06 -34.77 -9.21
CA THR A 357 9.11 -33.91 -10.40
C THR A 357 9.55 -34.65 -11.67
N GLU A 358 9.92 -35.91 -11.60
CA GLU A 358 10.20 -36.74 -12.76
C GLU A 358 8.90 -37.16 -13.46
N ILE A 359 8.23 -36.20 -14.11
CA ILE A 359 7.05 -36.42 -14.94
C ILE A 359 7.18 -35.61 -16.21
N ASP A 360 6.71 -36.16 -17.34
CA ASP A 360 6.81 -35.55 -18.67
C ASP A 360 6.26 -34.11 -18.66
N LYS A 361 5.14 -33.88 -17.99
CA LYS A 361 4.55 -32.51 -17.82
C LYS A 361 5.46 -31.48 -17.14
N VAL A 362 6.41 -31.91 -16.31
CA VAL A 362 7.36 -31.02 -15.67
C VAL A 362 8.48 -30.65 -16.60
N TYR A 363 8.89 -31.57 -17.47
CA TYR A 363 9.90 -31.33 -18.51
C TYR A 363 9.34 -30.48 -19.66
N ASP A 364 8.06 -30.66 -20.01
CA ASP A 364 7.36 -29.88 -21.01
C ASP A 364 6.99 -28.47 -20.54
N LEU A 365 6.79 -28.30 -19.24
CA LEU A 365 6.62 -26.99 -18.58
C LEU A 365 8.03 -26.48 -18.20
N SER A 366 8.46 -25.42 -18.83
CA SER A 366 9.71 -24.72 -18.51
C SER A 366 9.79 -24.44 -17.00
N LEU A 367 10.36 -25.36 -16.23
CA LEU A 367 10.67 -25.11 -14.82
C LEU A 367 11.85 -24.15 -14.76
N ILE A 368 11.57 -22.93 -14.38
CA ILE A 368 12.61 -21.95 -14.08
C ILE A 368 13.30 -22.42 -12.80
N HIS A 369 14.55 -22.86 -12.94
CA HIS A 369 15.42 -23.02 -11.81
C HIS A 369 15.72 -21.62 -11.24
N ILE A 370 15.17 -21.36 -10.08
CA ILE A 370 15.55 -20.20 -9.28
C ILE A 370 16.79 -20.59 -8.45
#